data_33000f3dfdf8e0355635fb0eca9f6f5f
#
_entry.id   33000f3dfdf8e0355635fb0eca9f6f5f
#
_cell.length_a   1.000
_cell.length_b   1.000
_cell.length_c   1.000
_cell.angle_alpha   90.00
_cell.angle_beta   90.00
_cell.angle_gamma   90.00
#
_symmetry.space_group_name_H-M   'P 1'
#
loop_
_entity.id
_entity.type
_entity.pdbx_description
1 polymer ?
#
loop_
_entity_poly.entity_id
_entity_poly.type
_entity_poly.pdbx_seq_one_letter_code
_entity_poly.pdbx_strand_id
1 'polypeptide(L)'
;MVHGVKDLAQIFKALGDETRLEIVKMLRGRQLCVCEIMDAFKLSQPAISHHLKILRQAGVIDDAKEGKWVFYSLNPEAFRLIEAFLTQIRRLDEGEARRRPCSPYQIQQEEEEE
;
A
#
# COMPACT_ATOMS: atom_id res chain seq x y z
N MET A 1 10.42 15.65 -1.32
CA MET A 1 9.89 14.95 -2.39
C MET A 1 8.40 15.07 -2.49
N VAL A 2 7.86 15.22 -3.65
CA VAL A 2 6.45 15.39 -3.84
C VAL A 2 5.78 14.08 -4.11
N HIS A 3 4.70 13.78 -3.38
CA HIS A 3 4.01 12.56 -3.55
C HIS A 3 2.59 12.87 -4.00
N GLY A 4 2.25 12.51 -5.18
CA GLY A 4 0.94 12.77 -5.70
C GLY A 4 0.03 11.57 -5.64
N VAL A 5 -1.14 11.72 -6.22
CA VAL A 5 -2.13 10.66 -6.28
C VAL A 5 -1.58 9.46 -7.00
N LYS A 6 -0.72 9.68 -7.98
CA LYS A 6 -0.14 8.59 -8.74
C LYS A 6 0.70 7.68 -7.87
N ASP A 7 1.49 8.25 -6.96
CA ASP A 7 2.31 7.45 -6.06
C ASP A 7 1.44 6.68 -5.09
N LEU A 8 0.39 7.32 -4.59
CA LEU A 8 -0.54 6.64 -3.70
C LEU A 8 -1.23 5.49 -4.41
N ALA A 9 -1.60 5.68 -5.66
CA ALA A 9 -2.27 4.62 -6.42
C ALA A 9 -1.37 3.41 -6.56
N GLN A 10 -0.06 3.63 -6.77
CA GLN A 10 0.88 2.53 -6.87
C GLN A 10 0.98 1.78 -5.55
N ILE A 11 0.98 2.51 -4.45
CA ILE A 11 1.02 1.90 -3.12
C ILE A 11 -0.23 1.04 -2.91
N PHE A 12 -1.40 1.59 -3.22
CA PHE A 12 -2.63 0.85 -3.02
C PHE A 12 -2.72 -0.37 -3.93
N LYS A 13 -2.20 -0.27 -5.15
CA LYS A 13 -2.17 -1.43 -6.03
C LYS A 13 -1.29 -2.53 -5.46
N ALA A 14 -0.14 -2.15 -4.91
CA ALA A 14 0.76 -3.13 -4.32
C ALA A 14 0.12 -3.79 -3.10
N LEU A 15 -0.66 -3.05 -2.35
CA LEU A 15 -1.31 -3.58 -1.17
C LEU A 15 -2.59 -4.36 -1.49
N GLY A 16 -3.07 -4.27 -2.71
CA GLY A 16 -4.35 -4.86 -3.06
C GLY A 16 -4.29 -6.34 -3.37
N ASP A 17 -3.56 -7.10 -2.57
CA ASP A 17 -3.41 -8.54 -2.75
C ASP A 17 -3.31 -9.16 -1.35
N GLU A 18 -4.01 -10.24 -1.14
CA GLU A 18 -4.06 -10.84 0.17
C GLU A 18 -2.68 -11.26 0.69
N THR A 19 -1.88 -11.89 -0.15
CA THR A 19 -0.54 -12.31 0.25
C THR A 19 0.33 -11.11 0.60
N ARG A 20 0.25 -10.06 -0.20
CA ARG A 20 1.07 -8.89 0.05
C ARG A 20 0.66 -8.17 1.33
N LEU A 21 -0.64 -8.14 1.63
CA LEU A 21 -1.07 -7.58 2.90
C LEU A 21 -0.54 -8.38 4.08
N GLU A 22 -0.52 -9.70 3.95
CA GLU A 22 0.01 -10.54 5.00
C GLU A 22 1.51 -10.32 5.19
N ILE A 23 2.24 -10.15 4.10
CA ILE A 23 3.66 -9.86 4.18
C ILE A 23 3.89 -8.56 4.94
N VAL A 24 3.11 -7.54 4.62
CA VAL A 24 3.24 -6.25 5.29
C VAL A 24 2.98 -6.41 6.80
N LYS A 25 1.98 -7.20 7.17
CA LYS A 25 1.72 -7.43 8.57
C LYS A 25 2.89 -8.13 9.24
N MET A 26 3.52 -9.07 8.57
CA MET A 26 4.65 -9.77 9.13
C MET A 26 5.83 -8.86 9.38
N LEU A 27 6.02 -7.87 8.54
CA LEU A 27 7.15 -6.97 8.63
C LEU A 27 6.95 -5.86 9.66
N ARG A 28 5.81 -5.81 10.32
CA ARG A 28 5.55 -4.75 11.27
C ARG A 28 6.55 -4.82 12.41
N GLY A 29 7.32 -3.76 12.55
CA GLY A 29 8.27 -3.65 13.65
C GLY A 29 9.52 -4.51 13.56
N ARG A 30 9.81 -5.07 12.39
CA ARG A 30 11.00 -5.93 12.28
C ARG A 30 11.46 -6.08 10.84
N GLN A 31 12.62 -6.70 10.69
CA GLN A 31 13.16 -7.01 9.38
C GLN A 31 13.14 -8.52 9.25
N LEU A 32 12.88 -8.99 8.04
CA LEU A 32 12.87 -10.41 7.76
C LEU A 32 13.56 -10.70 6.45
N CYS A 33 14.26 -11.81 6.35
CA CYS A 33 14.82 -12.24 5.08
C CYS A 33 13.78 -13.07 4.34
N VAL A 34 14.04 -13.35 3.07
CA VAL A 34 13.08 -14.05 2.25
C VAL A 34 12.79 -15.45 2.78
N CYS A 35 13.77 -16.10 3.39
CA CYS A 35 13.55 -17.42 3.97
C CYS A 35 12.51 -17.39 5.05
N GLU A 36 12.59 -16.38 5.90
CA GLU A 36 11.63 -16.27 7.00
C GLU A 36 10.23 -15.99 6.49
N ILE A 37 10.14 -15.20 5.43
CA ILE A 37 8.85 -14.91 4.85
C ILE A 37 8.28 -16.16 4.19
N MET A 38 9.12 -16.91 3.48
CA MET A 38 8.68 -18.13 2.83
C MET A 38 8.15 -19.15 3.81
N ASP A 39 8.76 -19.22 4.99
CA ASP A 39 8.31 -20.19 5.97
C ASP A 39 6.88 -19.95 6.41
N ALA A 40 6.41 -18.74 6.34
CA ALA A 40 5.05 -18.41 6.77
C ALA A 40 4.02 -18.69 5.70
N PHE A 41 4.45 -18.82 4.45
CA PHE A 41 3.53 -19.07 3.36
C PHE A 41 3.91 -20.36 2.68
N LYS A 42 2.96 -21.03 2.09
CA LYS A 42 3.28 -22.24 1.34
C LYS A 42 3.39 -21.89 -0.11
N LEU A 43 4.28 -20.96 -0.41
CA LEU A 43 4.51 -20.52 -1.77
C LEU A 43 5.97 -20.72 -2.12
N SER A 44 6.24 -20.80 -3.41
CA SER A 44 7.60 -20.99 -3.89
C SER A 44 8.38 -19.69 -3.71
N GLN A 45 9.71 -19.82 -3.75
CA GLN A 45 10.55 -18.64 -3.66
C GLN A 45 10.27 -17.65 -4.81
N PRO A 46 10.10 -18.11 -6.07
CA PRO A 46 9.77 -17.15 -7.13
C PRO A 46 8.48 -16.39 -6.87
N ALA A 47 7.47 -17.06 -6.30
CA ALA A 47 6.20 -16.39 -6.01
C ALA A 47 6.38 -15.33 -4.95
N ILE A 48 7.08 -15.67 -3.87
CA ILE A 48 7.33 -14.71 -2.80
C ILE A 48 8.19 -13.55 -3.32
N SER A 49 9.22 -13.86 -4.10
CA SER A 49 10.09 -12.82 -4.64
C SER A 49 9.31 -11.87 -5.53
N HIS A 50 8.34 -12.39 -6.27
CA HIS A 50 7.50 -11.56 -7.13
C HIS A 50 6.70 -10.56 -6.28
N HIS A 51 6.11 -11.03 -5.20
CA HIS A 51 5.34 -10.16 -4.32
C HIS A 51 6.24 -9.10 -3.66
N LEU A 52 7.44 -9.52 -3.24
CA LEU A 52 8.38 -8.58 -2.62
C LEU A 52 8.84 -7.53 -3.61
N LYS A 53 9.03 -7.92 -4.87
CA LYS A 53 9.44 -6.98 -5.89
C LYS A 53 8.37 -5.92 -6.11
N ILE A 54 7.10 -6.33 -6.17
CA ILE A 54 6.01 -5.38 -6.36
C ILE A 54 5.94 -4.41 -5.20
N LEU A 55 6.04 -4.91 -3.97
CA LEU A 55 6.00 -4.07 -2.80
C LEU A 55 7.17 -3.09 -2.76
N ARG A 56 8.36 -3.58 -3.13
CA ARG A 56 9.53 -2.72 -3.12
C ARG A 56 9.45 -1.65 -4.20
N GLN A 57 8.99 -2.01 -5.38
CA GLN A 57 8.90 -1.03 -6.47
C GLN A 57 7.88 0.05 -6.17
N ALA A 58 6.85 -0.27 -5.41
CA ALA A 58 5.85 0.71 -5.02
C ALA A 58 6.28 1.55 -3.83
N GLY A 59 7.42 1.22 -3.23
CA GLY A 59 7.91 1.98 -2.08
C GLY A 59 7.29 1.60 -0.75
N VAL A 60 6.59 0.45 -0.70
CA VAL A 60 5.95 0.01 0.53
C VAL A 60 6.97 -0.61 1.47
N ILE A 61 7.97 -1.30 0.91
CA ILE A 61 9.01 -1.92 1.70
C ILE A 61 10.37 -1.51 1.15
N ASP A 62 11.38 -1.65 2.00
CA ASP A 62 12.77 -1.42 1.62
C ASP A 62 13.51 -2.72 1.75
N ASP A 63 14.65 -2.83 1.07
CA ASP A 63 15.51 -3.98 1.23
C ASP A 63 16.91 -3.51 1.61
N ALA A 64 17.62 -4.31 2.37
CA ALA A 64 18.97 -4.01 2.78
C ALA A 64 19.80 -5.28 2.71
N LYS A 65 20.95 -5.19 2.07
CA LYS A 65 21.79 -6.34 1.92
C LYS A 65 22.83 -6.39 3.03
N GLU A 66 22.96 -7.54 3.66
CA GLU A 66 23.98 -7.73 4.69
C GLU A 66 24.67 -9.05 4.41
N GLY A 67 25.89 -8.98 3.88
CA GLY A 67 26.57 -10.16 3.42
C GLY A 67 25.83 -10.77 2.27
N LYS A 68 25.47 -12.04 2.39
CA LYS A 68 24.72 -12.71 1.35
C LYS A 68 23.22 -12.70 1.63
N TRP A 69 22.79 -12.02 2.70
CA TRP A 69 21.38 -12.01 3.04
C TRP A 69 20.75 -10.69 2.63
N VAL A 70 19.48 -10.74 2.25
CA VAL A 70 18.72 -9.53 1.97
C VAL A 70 17.58 -9.49 2.96
N PHE A 71 17.48 -8.39 3.69
CA PHE A 71 16.43 -8.20 4.67
C PHE A 71 15.43 -7.18 4.18
N TYR A 72 14.17 -7.42 4.47
CA TYR A 72 13.09 -6.52 4.07
C TYR A 72 12.46 -5.88 5.29
N SER A 73 12.05 -4.64 5.16
CA SER A 73 11.39 -3.92 6.24
C SER A 73 10.39 -2.95 5.64
N LEU A 74 9.45 -2.49 6.44
CA LEU A 74 8.46 -1.54 5.96
C LEU A 74 9.09 -0.18 5.78
N ASN A 75 8.64 0.55 4.76
CA ASN A 75 9.08 1.91 4.53
C ASN A 75 8.08 2.84 5.22
N PRO A 76 8.47 3.54 6.28
CA PRO A 76 7.54 4.38 7.02
C PRO A 76 6.90 5.46 6.19
N GLU A 77 7.60 5.95 5.18
CA GLU A 77 7.09 7.03 4.36
C GLU A 77 5.81 6.64 3.62
N ALA A 78 5.76 5.41 3.11
CA ALA A 78 4.57 4.95 2.42
C ALA A 78 3.36 4.99 3.34
N PHE A 79 3.56 4.58 4.60
CA PHE A 79 2.45 4.53 5.54
C PHE A 79 2.06 5.92 6.05
N ARG A 80 3.00 6.85 6.08
CA ARG A 80 2.64 8.22 6.39
C ARG A 80 1.79 8.81 5.28
N LEU A 81 2.08 8.50 4.04
CA LEU A 81 1.29 8.98 2.90
C LEU A 81 -0.13 8.43 2.95
N ILE A 82 -0.25 7.13 3.25
CA ILE A 82 -1.55 6.50 3.35
C ILE A 82 -2.36 7.15 4.47
N GLU A 83 -1.72 7.31 5.62
CA GLU A 83 -2.39 7.87 6.78
C GLU A 83 -2.84 9.29 6.52
N ALA A 84 -1.99 10.10 5.90
CA ALA A 84 -2.34 11.47 5.59
C ALA A 84 -3.51 11.54 4.61
N PHE A 85 -3.51 10.66 3.62
CA PHE A 85 -4.58 10.63 2.66
C PHE A 85 -5.91 10.26 3.32
N LEU A 86 -5.90 9.20 4.12
CA LEU A 86 -7.13 8.75 4.77
C LEU A 86 -7.65 9.79 5.76
N THR A 87 -6.75 10.46 6.46
CA THR A 87 -7.14 11.50 7.38
C THR A 87 -7.79 12.67 6.65
N GLN A 88 -7.21 13.03 5.51
CA GLN A 88 -7.74 14.12 4.73
C GLN A 88 -9.15 13.82 4.22
N ILE A 89 -9.35 12.61 3.72
CA ILE A 89 -10.66 12.20 3.23
C ILE A 89 -11.69 12.22 4.36
N ARG A 90 -11.32 11.65 5.50
CA ARG A 90 -12.25 11.59 6.60
C ARG A 90 -12.61 12.97 7.13
N ARG A 91 -11.63 13.86 7.21
CA ARG A 91 -11.91 15.17 7.71
C ARG A 91 -12.83 15.94 6.83
N LEU A 92 -12.66 15.87 5.53
CA LEU A 92 -13.55 16.56 4.61
C LEU A 92 -14.94 16.00 4.73
N ASP A 93 -15.06 14.69 4.85
CA ASP A 93 -16.38 14.10 4.95
C ASP A 93 -17.08 14.57 6.22
N GLU A 94 -16.35 14.66 7.31
CA GLU A 94 -16.96 15.09 8.56
C GLU A 94 -17.28 16.55 8.57
N GLY A 95 -16.53 17.36 7.88
CA GLY A 95 -16.71 18.77 7.99
C GLY A 95 -17.53 19.44 6.95
N GLU A 96 -17.33 19.09 5.71
CA GLU A 96 -18.01 19.76 4.71
C GLU A 96 -18.90 19.04 3.90
N ALA A 97 -18.78 17.86 3.76
CA ALA A 97 -19.43 17.13 2.80
C ALA A 97 -20.85 17.12 2.79
N ARG A 98 -21.44 17.54 3.70
CA ARG A 98 -22.68 17.36 3.65
C ARG A 98 -23.35 18.33 3.04
N ARG A 99 -22.95 19.24 2.45
CA ARG A 99 -23.61 20.21 2.05
C ARG A 99 -24.34 20.24 0.99
N ARG A 100 -24.41 19.96 0.12
CA ARG A 100 -25.14 20.26 -0.88
C ARG A 100 -25.41 19.36 -1.79
N PRO A 101 -26.40 19.16 -2.21
CA PRO A 101 -26.75 18.24 -3.18
C PRO A 101 -26.22 18.63 -4.48
N CYS A 102 -25.91 17.68 -5.24
CA CYS A 102 -25.44 17.93 -6.55
C CYS A 102 -26.61 18.17 -7.43
N SER A 103 -26.37 18.67 -8.58
CA SER A 103 -27.42 18.79 -9.55
C SER A 103 -27.71 17.41 -10.11
N PRO A 104 -28.89 17.21 -10.67
CA PRO A 104 -29.22 15.92 -11.24
C PRO A 104 -28.22 15.46 -12.29
N TYR A 105 -27.65 16.40 -13.00
CA TYR A 105 -26.67 16.07 -14.01
C TYR A 105 -25.45 15.41 -13.40
N GLN A 106 -24.98 15.92 -12.29
CA GLN A 106 -23.81 15.35 -11.62
C GLN A 106 -24.10 13.97 -11.10
N ILE A 107 -25.28 13.75 -10.62
CA ILE A 107 -25.64 12.43 -10.13
C ILE A 107 -25.60 11.43 -11.26
N GLN A 108 -26.06 11.82 -12.45
CA GLN A 108 -26.01 10.93 -13.57
C GLN A 108 -24.59 10.60 -13.97
N GLN A 109 -23.69 11.55 -13.88
CA GLN A 109 -22.33 11.28 -14.23
C GLN A 109 -21.73 10.26 -13.29
N GLU A 110 -22.05 10.35 -12.03
CA GLU A 110 -21.51 9.41 -11.09
C GLU A 110 -21.99 8.01 -11.37
N GLU A 111 -23.23 7.86 -11.78
CA GLU A 111 -23.73 6.57 -12.11
C GLU A 111 -23.03 5.98 -13.32
N GLU A 112 -22.69 6.81 -14.27
CA GLU A 112 -22.02 6.28 -15.43
C GLU A 112 -20.64 5.78 -15.14
N GLU A 113 -19.99 6.27 -14.13
CA GLU A 113 -18.67 5.83 -13.85
C GLU A 113 -18.62 4.46 -13.22
N GLU A 114 -19.69 3.94 -12.80
CA GLU A 114 -19.68 2.62 -12.27
C GLU A 114 -19.66 1.59 -13.34
#